data_4e37930c6985fe7048f4777811b54d15
#
_entry.id   4e37930c6985fe7048f4777811b54d15
#
_cell.length_a   1.000
_cell.length_b   1.000
_cell.length_c   1.000
_cell.angle_alpha   90.00
_cell.angle_beta   90.00
_cell.angle_gamma   90.00
#
_symmetry.space_group_name_H-M   'P 1'
#
loop_
_entity.id
_entity.type
_entity.pdbx_description
1 polymer ?
#
loop_
_entity_poly.entity_id
_entity_poly.type
_entity_poly.pdbx_seq_one_letter_code
_entity_poly.pdbx_strand_id
1 'polypeptide(L)'
;MKQYTATANDDGVRLSRFVQSVTRDFPTSLLYKSFRNKRVKVNGKKAAPEYRLQAGDLIELYINDEFFPPEGAKPAAKKPPQKQQNQPKVTVIYEDENIAVLYKPTHLLCHSDRTGDANLVDAFTQYLTQKGEYDPHGENRFKPGICNRLDRGTEGLVIAAKSYTALRDMNEIIRTDLLKKEYYTITVGIPQSGRFTAWWEHDEKNNKVSIHAHLSLIHISEPTRLRCI
;
A
#
# COMPACT_ATOMS: atom_id res chain seq x y z
N MET A 1 -12.03 -5.79 -27.86
CA MET A 1 -12.47 -4.63 -27.07
C MET A 1 -13.08 -5.15 -25.77
N LYS A 2 -12.61 -4.68 -24.63
CA LYS A 2 -13.21 -5.02 -23.33
C LYS A 2 -13.78 -3.76 -22.69
N GLN A 3 -14.92 -3.91 -22.03
CA GLN A 3 -15.60 -2.83 -21.30
C GLN A 3 -15.71 -3.18 -19.84
N TYR A 4 -15.56 -2.18 -18.98
CA TYR A 4 -15.67 -2.30 -17.54
C TYR A 4 -16.45 -1.12 -16.99
N THR A 5 -17.25 -1.35 -15.97
CA THR A 5 -17.89 -0.28 -15.22
C THR A 5 -17.18 -0.09 -13.90
N ALA A 6 -16.78 1.13 -13.59
CA ALA A 6 -16.16 1.46 -12.30
C ALA A 6 -17.16 1.26 -11.17
N THR A 7 -16.77 0.53 -10.15
CA THR A 7 -17.57 0.31 -8.94
C THR A 7 -17.27 1.40 -7.89
N ALA A 8 -18.03 1.42 -6.80
CA ALA A 8 -17.74 2.32 -5.67
C ALA A 8 -16.30 2.13 -5.10
N ASN A 9 -15.74 0.92 -5.23
CA ASN A 9 -14.37 0.63 -4.80
C ASN A 9 -13.30 1.14 -5.77
N ASP A 10 -13.67 1.48 -7.00
CA ASP A 10 -12.78 2.06 -7.99
C ASP A 10 -12.79 3.59 -7.94
N ASP A 11 -13.66 4.20 -7.11
CA ASP A 11 -13.78 5.65 -7.01
C ASP A 11 -12.46 6.29 -6.56
N GLY A 12 -12.00 7.30 -7.32
CA GLY A 12 -10.74 7.98 -7.10
C GLY A 12 -9.48 7.21 -7.55
N VAL A 13 -9.59 5.96 -8.00
CA VAL A 13 -8.47 5.18 -8.56
C VAL A 13 -7.98 5.80 -9.86
N ARG A 14 -6.66 5.91 -10.04
CA ARG A 14 -6.09 6.37 -11.32
C ARG A 14 -6.39 5.36 -12.42
N LEU A 15 -6.83 5.86 -13.57
CA LEU A 15 -7.17 5.04 -14.73
C LEU A 15 -6.01 4.14 -15.19
N SER A 16 -4.76 4.62 -15.13
CA SER A 16 -3.58 3.79 -15.42
C SER A 16 -3.46 2.59 -14.51
N ARG A 17 -3.72 2.76 -13.22
CA ARG A 17 -3.69 1.67 -12.23
C ARG A 17 -4.85 0.69 -12.44
N PHE A 18 -6.02 1.22 -12.77
CA PHE A 18 -7.16 0.40 -13.12
C PHE A 18 -6.88 -0.49 -14.33
N VAL A 19 -6.35 0.07 -15.43
CA VAL A 19 -5.97 -0.71 -16.61
C VAL A 19 -4.97 -1.80 -16.28
N GLN A 20 -3.95 -1.50 -15.45
CA GLN A 20 -2.98 -2.50 -15.00
C GLN A 20 -3.61 -3.62 -14.17
N SER A 21 -4.65 -3.32 -13.40
CA SER A 21 -5.32 -4.35 -12.57
C SER A 21 -6.18 -5.32 -13.36
N VAL A 22 -6.74 -4.87 -14.50
CA VAL A 22 -7.58 -5.71 -15.38
C VAL A 22 -6.79 -6.40 -16.49
N THR A 23 -5.52 -6.04 -16.67
CA THR A 23 -4.63 -6.65 -17.66
C THR A 23 -3.58 -7.52 -16.97
N ARG A 24 -3.10 -8.54 -17.69
CA ARG A 24 -2.05 -9.44 -17.25
C ARG A 24 -0.79 -9.19 -18.05
N ASP A 25 0.36 -9.08 -17.35
CA ASP A 25 1.70 -8.93 -17.96
C ASP A 25 1.79 -7.78 -18.99
N PHE A 26 0.94 -6.75 -18.83
CA PHE A 26 0.89 -5.61 -19.73
C PHE A 26 2.04 -4.63 -19.41
N PRO A 27 3.05 -4.50 -20.32
CA PRO A 27 4.20 -3.67 -20.06
C PRO A 27 3.83 -2.20 -19.86
N THR A 28 4.46 -1.53 -18.92
CA THR A 28 4.21 -0.10 -18.63
C THR A 28 4.40 0.79 -19.86
N SER A 29 5.36 0.48 -20.72
CA SER A 29 5.60 1.20 -21.98
C SER A 29 4.40 1.10 -22.94
N LEU A 30 3.81 -0.09 -23.06
CA LEU A 30 2.61 -0.31 -23.87
C LEU A 30 1.36 0.32 -23.25
N LEU A 31 1.26 0.33 -21.92
CA LEU A 31 0.22 1.02 -21.20
C LEU A 31 0.16 2.51 -21.60
N TYR A 32 1.26 3.24 -21.43
CA TYR A 32 1.30 4.66 -21.77
C TYR A 32 1.15 4.92 -23.28
N LYS A 33 1.66 4.00 -24.14
CA LYS A 33 1.42 4.04 -25.58
C LYS A 33 -0.07 3.89 -25.91
N SER A 34 -0.80 3.05 -25.19
CA SER A 34 -2.25 2.86 -25.37
C SER A 34 -3.05 4.11 -25.03
N PHE A 35 -2.68 4.83 -23.98
CA PHE A 35 -3.27 6.13 -23.65
C PHE A 35 -2.99 7.17 -24.74
N ARG A 36 -1.76 7.28 -25.21
CA ARG A 36 -1.36 8.20 -26.27
C ARG A 36 -2.13 7.92 -27.57
N ASN A 37 -2.31 6.65 -27.92
CA ASN A 37 -2.98 6.20 -29.12
C ASN A 37 -4.52 6.15 -28.98
N LYS A 38 -5.09 6.75 -27.94
CA LYS A 38 -6.55 6.81 -27.70
C LYS A 38 -7.22 5.43 -27.59
N ARG A 39 -6.47 4.39 -27.21
CA ARG A 39 -6.97 3.02 -27.02
C ARG A 39 -7.63 2.80 -25.65
N VAL A 40 -7.58 3.79 -24.77
CA VAL A 40 -8.26 3.81 -23.48
C VAL A 40 -9.21 4.99 -23.46
N LYS A 41 -10.49 4.71 -23.24
CA LYS A 41 -11.53 5.72 -23.15
C LYS A 41 -12.32 5.56 -21.86
N VAL A 42 -12.90 6.67 -21.40
CA VAL A 42 -13.87 6.71 -20.32
C VAL A 42 -15.12 7.44 -20.83
N ASN A 43 -16.28 6.83 -20.68
CA ASN A 43 -17.56 7.36 -21.18
C ASN A 43 -17.48 7.79 -22.64
N GLY A 44 -16.83 6.96 -23.48
CA GLY A 44 -16.65 7.20 -24.93
C GLY A 44 -15.58 8.26 -25.26
N LYS A 45 -14.99 8.96 -24.28
CA LYS A 45 -14.01 10.04 -24.48
C LYS A 45 -12.59 9.58 -24.13
N LYS A 46 -11.58 10.16 -24.83
CA LYS A 46 -10.17 9.95 -24.46
C LYS A 46 -9.95 10.45 -23.04
N ALA A 47 -9.31 9.63 -22.22
CA ALA A 47 -8.91 9.99 -20.84
C ALA A 47 -7.39 9.92 -20.67
N ALA A 48 -6.84 10.72 -19.75
CA ALA A 48 -5.44 10.72 -19.39
C ALA A 48 -5.12 9.56 -18.41
N PRO A 49 -3.87 9.07 -18.34
CA PRO A 49 -3.48 8.03 -17.38
C PRO A 49 -3.76 8.40 -15.92
N GLU A 50 -3.70 9.70 -15.61
CA GLU A 50 -3.91 10.26 -14.28
C GLU A 50 -5.39 10.48 -13.93
N TYR A 51 -6.29 10.31 -14.91
CA TYR A 51 -7.73 10.45 -14.69
C TYR A 51 -8.16 9.59 -13.49
N ARG A 52 -8.91 10.20 -12.61
CA ARG A 52 -9.47 9.51 -11.45
C ARG A 52 -10.88 9.05 -11.77
N LEU A 53 -11.07 7.75 -11.69
CA LEU A 53 -12.36 7.13 -11.95
C LEU A 53 -13.41 7.62 -10.95
N GLN A 54 -14.64 7.72 -11.42
CA GLN A 54 -15.82 7.92 -10.61
C GLN A 54 -16.66 6.64 -10.65
N ALA A 55 -17.37 6.34 -9.57
CA ALA A 55 -18.30 5.22 -9.57
C ALA A 55 -19.33 5.38 -10.70
N GLY A 56 -19.50 4.33 -11.52
CA GLY A 56 -20.34 4.34 -12.70
C GLY A 56 -19.65 4.71 -14.03
N ASP A 57 -18.38 5.13 -14.00
CA ASP A 57 -17.63 5.37 -15.24
C ASP A 57 -17.53 4.11 -16.10
N LEU A 58 -17.84 4.24 -17.38
CA LEU A 58 -17.66 3.17 -18.38
C LEU A 58 -16.27 3.27 -19.00
N ILE A 59 -15.43 2.28 -18.72
CA ILE A 59 -14.05 2.19 -19.23
C ILE A 59 -14.01 1.26 -20.42
N GLU A 60 -13.53 1.76 -21.55
CA GLU A 60 -13.40 1.02 -22.80
C GLU A 60 -11.91 0.83 -23.13
N LEU A 61 -11.49 -0.44 -23.25
CA LEU A 61 -10.12 -0.82 -23.53
C LEU A 61 -9.99 -1.46 -24.91
N TYR A 62 -9.32 -0.77 -25.83
CA TYR A 62 -8.99 -1.24 -27.17
C TYR A 62 -7.56 -1.83 -27.18
N ILE A 63 -7.32 -2.80 -26.31
CA ILE A 63 -6.05 -3.49 -26.09
C ILE A 63 -6.21 -4.92 -26.62
N ASN A 64 -5.12 -5.54 -27.07
CA ASN A 64 -5.14 -6.91 -27.59
C ASN A 64 -5.59 -7.89 -26.50
N ASP A 65 -6.35 -8.90 -26.92
CA ASP A 65 -6.97 -9.86 -25.99
C ASP A 65 -5.95 -10.74 -25.24
N GLU A 66 -4.72 -10.87 -25.76
CA GLU A 66 -3.61 -11.57 -25.10
C GLU A 66 -3.25 -11.02 -23.69
N PHE A 67 -3.53 -9.72 -23.48
CA PHE A 67 -3.28 -9.05 -22.21
C PHE A 67 -4.44 -9.14 -21.22
N PHE A 68 -5.53 -9.76 -21.61
CA PHE A 68 -6.64 -10.01 -20.70
C PHE A 68 -6.64 -11.46 -20.22
N PRO A 69 -7.02 -11.72 -18.98
CA PRO A 69 -7.26 -13.09 -18.54
C PRO A 69 -8.32 -13.73 -19.46
N PRO A 70 -8.17 -15.01 -19.83
CA PRO A 70 -9.17 -15.72 -20.62
C PRO A 70 -10.53 -15.68 -19.91
N GLU A 71 -11.61 -15.60 -20.70
CA GLU A 71 -12.99 -15.55 -20.17
C GLU A 71 -13.26 -16.77 -19.31
N GLY A 72 -13.70 -16.55 -18.06
CA GLY A 72 -13.88 -17.61 -17.08
C GLY A 72 -12.63 -17.95 -16.26
N ALA A 73 -11.46 -17.43 -16.61
CA ALA A 73 -10.33 -17.48 -15.68
C ALA A 73 -10.60 -16.48 -14.55
N LYS A 74 -10.79 -16.99 -13.35
CA LYS A 74 -10.69 -16.18 -12.14
C LYS A 74 -9.43 -15.32 -12.24
N PRO A 75 -9.46 -14.04 -11.84
CA PRO A 75 -8.28 -13.18 -11.89
C PRO A 75 -7.09 -13.97 -11.40
N ALA A 76 -6.06 -14.10 -12.26
CA ALA A 76 -4.90 -14.88 -11.89
C ALA A 76 -4.33 -14.25 -10.64
N ALA A 77 -4.57 -14.88 -9.50
CA ALA A 77 -3.91 -14.54 -8.28
C ALA A 77 -2.43 -14.47 -8.62
N LYS A 78 -1.82 -13.29 -8.47
CA LYS A 78 -0.36 -13.19 -8.38
C LYS A 78 0.04 -14.30 -7.44
N LYS A 79 0.81 -15.29 -7.93
CA LYS A 79 1.22 -16.55 -7.31
C LYS A 79 0.44 -16.86 -6.04
N PRO A 80 -0.23 -18.05 -5.96
CA PRO A 80 -0.94 -18.39 -4.73
C PRO A 80 -0.01 -18.04 -3.58
N PRO A 81 -0.51 -17.42 -2.51
CA PRO A 81 0.32 -17.14 -1.36
C PRO A 81 1.02 -18.44 -1.02
N GLN A 82 2.36 -18.44 -1.11
CA GLN A 82 3.16 -19.60 -0.76
C GLN A 82 2.71 -19.98 0.64
N LYS A 83 2.12 -21.19 0.74
CA LYS A 83 1.59 -21.79 1.96
C LYS A 83 0.70 -20.81 2.76
N GLN A 84 -0.54 -21.16 2.96
CA GLN A 84 -1.34 -20.65 4.07
C GLN A 84 -0.58 -20.99 5.38
N GLN A 85 0.51 -20.25 5.63
CA GLN A 85 1.05 -20.15 6.96
C GLN A 85 -0.08 -19.54 7.77
N ASN A 86 -0.40 -20.14 8.90
CA ASN A 86 -1.33 -19.59 9.86
C ASN A 86 -0.92 -18.14 10.13
N GLN A 87 -1.58 -17.21 9.44
CA GLN A 87 -1.37 -15.80 9.71
C GLN A 87 -1.80 -15.55 11.16
N PRO A 88 -1.05 -14.77 11.92
CA PRO A 88 -1.41 -14.50 13.30
C PRO A 88 -2.79 -13.84 13.34
N LYS A 89 -3.56 -14.16 14.35
CA LYS A 89 -4.85 -13.52 14.58
C LYS A 89 -4.62 -12.02 14.78
N VAL A 90 -5.29 -11.21 13.97
CA VAL A 90 -5.26 -9.76 14.10
C VAL A 90 -5.98 -9.33 15.38
N THR A 91 -5.34 -8.47 16.18
CA THR A 91 -5.99 -7.78 17.30
C THR A 91 -6.46 -6.42 16.82
N VAL A 92 -7.77 -6.25 16.73
CA VAL A 92 -8.42 -5.00 16.33
C VAL A 92 -8.73 -4.20 17.60
N ILE A 93 -8.21 -2.98 17.69
CA ILE A 93 -8.42 -2.06 18.81
C ILE A 93 -9.62 -1.14 18.55
N TYR A 94 -9.77 -0.71 17.30
CA TYR A 94 -10.89 0.10 16.83
C TYR A 94 -11.20 -0.29 15.39
N GLU A 95 -12.46 -0.20 15.01
CA GLU A 95 -12.89 -0.43 13.63
C GLU A 95 -14.17 0.33 13.34
N ASP A 96 -14.25 0.92 12.15
CA ASP A 96 -15.46 1.47 11.56
C ASP A 96 -15.63 1.00 10.10
N GLU A 97 -16.48 1.66 9.33
CA GLU A 97 -16.75 1.31 7.93
C GLU A 97 -15.52 1.58 7.02
N ASN A 98 -14.64 2.50 7.40
CA ASN A 98 -13.57 3.03 6.56
C ASN A 98 -12.18 2.51 6.96
N ILE A 99 -11.91 2.44 8.25
CA ILE A 99 -10.61 2.11 8.81
C ILE A 99 -10.69 1.06 9.91
N ALA A 100 -9.56 0.46 10.20
CA ALA A 100 -9.32 -0.31 11.43
C ALA A 100 -8.00 0.11 12.07
N VAL A 101 -7.95 0.14 13.39
CA VAL A 101 -6.72 0.31 14.16
C VAL A 101 -6.33 -1.04 14.71
N LEU A 102 -5.17 -1.52 14.29
CA LEU A 102 -4.66 -2.85 14.59
C LEU A 102 -3.51 -2.76 15.59
N TYR A 103 -3.47 -3.66 16.54
CA TYR A 103 -2.27 -3.84 17.36
C TYR A 103 -1.29 -4.77 16.65
N LYS A 104 -0.09 -4.28 16.42
CA LYS A 104 1.03 -5.06 15.87
C LYS A 104 1.95 -5.49 17.02
N PRO A 105 2.10 -6.79 17.28
CA PRO A 105 3.10 -7.26 18.25
C PRO A 105 4.53 -7.13 17.72
N THR A 106 5.52 -7.25 18.59
CA THR A 106 6.92 -7.40 18.21
C THR A 106 7.11 -8.61 17.29
N HIS A 107 8.15 -8.56 16.44
CA HIS A 107 8.55 -9.59 15.47
C HIS A 107 7.57 -9.85 14.32
N LEU A 108 6.37 -9.26 14.30
CA LEU A 108 5.48 -9.31 13.14
C LEU A 108 5.88 -8.24 12.12
N LEU A 109 5.97 -8.63 10.85
CA LEU A 109 6.18 -7.69 9.75
C LEU A 109 4.90 -6.90 9.45
N CYS A 110 5.05 -5.66 9.02
CA CYS A 110 3.93 -4.88 8.49
C CYS A 110 3.52 -5.35 7.09
N HIS A 111 4.48 -5.56 6.21
CA HIS A 111 4.29 -6.04 4.84
C HIS A 111 5.11 -7.31 4.62
N SER A 112 4.70 -8.12 3.64
CA SER A 112 5.49 -9.26 3.18
C SER A 112 6.85 -8.80 2.67
N ASP A 113 7.89 -9.53 3.03
CA ASP A 113 9.24 -9.38 2.51
C ASP A 113 9.63 -10.61 1.66
N ARG A 114 10.93 -10.74 1.36
CA ARG A 114 11.47 -11.87 0.59
C ARG A 114 11.50 -13.18 1.38
N THR A 115 11.38 -13.13 2.71
CA THR A 115 11.40 -14.32 3.58
C THR A 115 10.10 -15.09 3.51
N GLY A 116 8.99 -14.42 3.15
CA GLY A 116 7.65 -15.01 3.17
C GLY A 116 7.07 -15.16 4.57
N ASP A 117 7.65 -14.47 5.55
CA ASP A 117 7.15 -14.46 6.93
C ASP A 117 5.73 -13.87 7.01
N ALA A 118 5.03 -14.25 8.07
CA ALA A 118 3.72 -13.69 8.40
C ALA A 118 3.77 -12.17 8.53
N ASN A 119 2.74 -11.49 8.04
CA ASN A 119 2.69 -10.03 8.07
C ASN A 119 1.28 -9.50 8.37
N LEU A 120 1.23 -8.27 8.87
CA LEU A 120 -0.01 -7.64 9.33
C LEU A 120 -1.01 -7.40 8.20
N VAL A 121 -0.54 -7.03 6.99
CA VAL A 121 -1.44 -6.78 5.84
C VAL A 121 -2.18 -8.04 5.42
N ASP A 122 -1.48 -9.17 5.31
CA ASP A 122 -2.12 -10.42 4.92
C ASP A 122 -3.04 -10.95 6.03
N ALA A 123 -2.64 -10.80 7.30
CA ALA A 123 -3.48 -11.12 8.45
C ALA A 123 -4.77 -10.27 8.48
N PHE A 124 -4.67 -8.97 8.22
CA PHE A 124 -5.83 -8.07 8.13
C PHE A 124 -6.73 -8.40 6.93
N THR A 125 -6.13 -8.70 5.78
CA THR A 125 -6.89 -9.13 4.59
C THR A 125 -7.68 -10.40 4.88
N GLN A 126 -7.06 -11.39 5.55
CA GLN A 126 -7.73 -12.62 5.96
C GLN A 126 -8.87 -12.35 6.96
N TYR A 127 -8.66 -11.47 7.92
CA TYR A 127 -9.69 -11.05 8.87
C TYR A 127 -10.93 -10.48 8.18
N LEU A 128 -10.75 -9.52 7.23
CA LEU A 128 -11.85 -8.94 6.47
C LEU A 128 -12.55 -9.97 5.56
N THR A 129 -11.79 -10.93 5.01
CA THR A 129 -12.36 -12.02 4.22
C THR A 129 -13.25 -12.92 5.07
N GLN A 130 -12.81 -13.28 6.27
CA GLN A 130 -13.61 -14.10 7.20
C GLN A 130 -14.87 -13.37 7.68
N LYS A 131 -14.79 -12.04 7.79
CA LYS A 131 -15.92 -11.19 8.16
C LYS A 131 -16.91 -10.94 7.00
N GLY A 132 -16.52 -11.31 5.77
CA GLY A 132 -17.32 -11.08 4.56
C GLY A 132 -17.25 -9.65 4.01
N GLU A 133 -16.33 -8.82 4.53
CA GLU A 133 -16.15 -7.42 4.09
C GLU A 133 -15.15 -7.28 2.93
N TYR A 134 -14.40 -8.32 2.63
CA TYR A 134 -13.47 -8.36 1.50
C TYR A 134 -13.51 -9.73 0.82
N ASP A 135 -13.70 -9.74 -0.49
CA ASP A 135 -13.58 -10.95 -1.31
C ASP A 135 -12.32 -10.85 -2.18
N PRO A 136 -11.29 -11.68 -1.91
CA PRO A 136 -10.06 -11.68 -2.71
C PRO A 136 -10.28 -12.18 -4.15
N HIS A 137 -11.40 -12.84 -4.43
CA HIS A 137 -11.78 -13.36 -5.75
C HIS A 137 -12.90 -12.54 -6.41
N GLY A 138 -13.43 -11.56 -5.70
CA GLY A 138 -14.48 -10.67 -6.19
C GLY A 138 -13.97 -9.64 -7.20
N GLU A 139 -14.90 -8.84 -7.69
CA GLU A 139 -14.59 -7.73 -8.59
C GLU A 139 -13.87 -6.56 -7.90
N ASN A 140 -13.70 -6.64 -6.57
CA ASN A 140 -12.98 -5.64 -5.79
C ASN A 140 -11.50 -5.61 -6.15
N ARG A 141 -11.07 -4.54 -6.80
CA ARG A 141 -9.67 -4.34 -7.21
C ARG A 141 -8.82 -3.67 -6.14
N PHE A 142 -9.44 -3.10 -5.14
CA PHE A 142 -8.75 -2.56 -3.99
C PHE A 142 -8.42 -3.71 -3.01
N LYS A 143 -7.15 -3.87 -2.69
CA LYS A 143 -6.72 -4.75 -1.59
C LYS A 143 -6.60 -3.91 -0.32
N PRO A 144 -7.26 -4.28 0.79
CA PRO A 144 -7.08 -3.63 2.08
C PRO A 144 -5.60 -3.49 2.45
N GLY A 145 -5.21 -2.39 3.06
CA GLY A 145 -3.82 -2.09 3.33
C GLY A 145 -3.64 -1.23 4.56
N ILE A 146 -2.40 -1.10 5.02
CA ILE A 146 -2.03 -0.26 6.15
C ILE A 146 -1.58 1.12 5.70
N CYS A 147 -1.88 2.14 6.51
CA CYS A 147 -1.59 3.55 6.23
C CYS A 147 -0.24 3.99 6.81
N ASN A 148 0.22 3.34 7.90
CA ASN A 148 1.53 3.60 8.51
C ASN A 148 2.24 2.27 8.79
N ARG A 149 3.52 2.34 9.08
CA ARG A 149 4.34 1.16 9.40
C ARG A 149 5.03 1.33 10.74
N LEU A 150 5.25 0.21 11.38
CA LEU A 150 6.17 0.06 12.51
C LEU A 150 7.25 -0.95 12.12
N ASP A 151 8.43 -0.78 12.64
CA ASP A 151 9.54 -1.71 12.43
C ASP A 151 9.23 -3.07 13.04
N ARG A 152 9.97 -4.11 12.62
CA ARG A 152 9.76 -5.49 13.09
C ARG A 152 9.85 -5.61 14.60
N GLY A 153 10.82 -4.93 15.21
CA GLY A 153 11.02 -4.94 16.68
C GLY A 153 10.10 -4.01 17.47
N THR A 154 9.37 -3.11 16.80
CA THR A 154 8.45 -2.17 17.45
C THR A 154 7.06 -2.76 17.52
N GLU A 155 6.43 -2.67 18.68
CA GLU A 155 5.00 -2.98 18.86
C GLU A 155 4.17 -1.70 18.93
N GLY A 156 2.87 -1.81 18.68
CA GLY A 156 1.95 -0.68 18.81
C GLY A 156 0.86 -0.65 17.75
N LEU A 157 0.30 0.54 17.55
CA LEU A 157 -0.90 0.75 16.75
C LEU A 157 -0.55 1.02 15.28
N VAL A 158 -1.25 0.34 14.40
CA VAL A 158 -1.17 0.51 12.95
C VAL A 158 -2.57 0.77 12.42
N ILE A 159 -2.73 1.85 11.64
CA ILE A 159 -3.98 2.19 10.98
C ILE A 159 -4.05 1.44 9.66
N ALA A 160 -5.15 0.75 9.41
CA ALA A 160 -5.44 0.05 8.18
C ALA A 160 -6.68 0.62 7.51
N ALA A 161 -6.68 0.69 6.20
CA ALA A 161 -7.80 1.17 5.39
C ALA A 161 -8.55 0.00 4.76
N LYS A 162 -9.88 0.07 4.81
CA LYS A 162 -10.82 -0.91 4.25
C LYS A 162 -11.23 -0.57 2.83
N SER A 163 -11.04 0.71 2.40
CA SER A 163 -11.35 1.20 1.06
C SER A 163 -10.21 2.04 0.48
N TYR A 164 -10.22 2.24 -0.85
CA TYR A 164 -9.24 3.10 -1.51
C TYR A 164 -9.36 4.56 -1.06
N THR A 165 -10.58 5.04 -0.88
CA THR A 165 -10.86 6.41 -0.42
C THR A 165 -10.28 6.61 0.98
N ALA A 166 -10.55 5.70 1.91
CA ALA A 166 -10.00 5.75 3.25
C ALA A 166 -8.46 5.71 3.26
N LEU A 167 -7.85 4.86 2.41
CA LEU A 167 -6.39 4.81 2.29
C LEU A 167 -5.81 6.14 1.80
N ARG A 168 -6.45 6.76 0.80
CA ARG A 168 -6.02 8.05 0.26
C ARG A 168 -6.11 9.15 1.32
N ASP A 169 -7.24 9.24 2.00
CA ASP A 169 -7.51 10.30 2.97
C ASP A 169 -6.63 10.15 4.20
N MET A 170 -6.41 8.93 4.69
CA MET A 170 -5.45 8.67 5.76
C MET A 170 -4.00 8.99 5.36
N ASN A 171 -3.59 8.67 4.13
CA ASN A 171 -2.27 9.05 3.64
C ASN A 171 -2.10 10.57 3.56
N GLU A 172 -3.16 11.31 3.21
CA GLU A 172 -3.14 12.77 3.20
C GLU A 172 -3.03 13.33 4.63
N ILE A 173 -3.80 12.80 5.58
CA ILE A 173 -3.74 13.16 7.01
C ILE A 173 -2.32 12.94 7.56
N ILE A 174 -1.69 11.79 7.22
CA ILE A 174 -0.33 11.49 7.65
C ILE A 174 0.70 12.41 6.98
N ARG A 175 0.55 12.69 5.68
CA ARG A 175 1.44 13.56 4.90
C ARG A 175 1.42 15.02 5.39
N THR A 176 0.27 15.49 5.81
CA THR A 176 0.07 16.86 6.33
C THR A 176 0.36 16.98 7.83
N ASP A 177 0.89 15.93 8.45
CA ASP A 177 1.25 15.87 9.88
C ASP A 177 0.06 16.17 10.84
N LEU A 178 -1.14 15.85 10.39
CA LEU A 178 -2.35 15.97 11.20
C LEU A 178 -2.53 14.78 12.16
N LEU A 179 -1.84 13.68 11.91
CA LEU A 179 -1.83 12.52 12.80
C LEU A 179 -0.70 12.65 13.83
N LYS A 180 -1.06 12.86 15.08
CA LYS A 180 -0.10 12.86 16.19
C LYS A 180 0.32 11.42 16.52
N LYS A 181 1.62 11.15 16.44
CA LYS A 181 2.21 9.85 16.77
C LYS A 181 3.03 9.98 18.04
N GLU A 182 2.72 9.15 19.02
CA GLU A 182 3.43 9.09 20.31
C GLU A 182 4.04 7.70 20.49
N TYR A 183 5.25 7.66 21.04
CA TYR A 183 6.00 6.45 21.28
C TYR A 183 6.51 6.44 22.72
N TYR A 184 6.48 5.27 23.33
CA TYR A 184 7.09 5.02 24.63
C TYR A 184 8.33 4.17 24.43
N THR A 185 9.41 4.53 25.13
CA THR A 185 10.66 3.77 25.11
C THR A 185 11.26 3.66 26.51
N ILE A 186 12.01 2.60 26.72
CA ILE A 186 12.77 2.40 27.95
C ILE A 186 14.25 2.55 27.58
N THR A 187 14.96 3.41 28.30
CA THR A 187 16.37 3.67 28.08
C THR A 187 17.19 3.22 29.28
N VAL A 188 18.46 2.87 29.02
CA VAL A 188 19.44 2.64 30.12
C VAL A 188 19.97 4.01 30.54
N GLY A 189 19.86 4.31 31.83
CA GLY A 189 20.25 5.60 32.40
C GLY A 189 19.23 6.71 32.16
N ILE A 190 19.62 7.93 32.47
CA ILE A 190 18.80 9.13 32.30
C ILE A 190 19.24 9.84 31.03
N PRO A 191 18.42 9.88 29.98
CA PRO A 191 18.77 10.60 28.76
C PRO A 191 18.85 12.11 29.04
N GLN A 192 19.77 12.79 28.37
CA GLN A 192 19.84 14.25 28.45
C GLN A 192 18.58 14.85 27.83
N SER A 193 17.99 15.80 28.55
CA SER A 193 16.87 16.59 28.01
C SER A 193 17.37 17.57 26.95
N GLY A 194 16.70 17.64 25.81
CA GLY A 194 17.06 18.58 24.75
C GLY A 194 16.70 18.10 23.35
N ARG A 195 17.04 18.95 22.38
CA ARG A 195 16.87 18.67 20.96
C ARG A 195 18.21 18.24 20.37
N PHE A 196 18.28 17.02 19.87
CA PHE A 196 19.47 16.51 19.21
C PHE A 196 19.22 16.41 17.71
N THR A 197 20.25 16.74 16.92
CA THR A 197 20.23 16.60 15.46
C THR A 197 21.44 15.76 15.06
N ALA A 198 21.21 14.74 14.26
CA ALA A 198 22.26 13.89 13.72
C ALA A 198 21.96 13.56 12.27
N TRP A 199 22.99 13.20 11.52
CA TRP A 199 22.89 12.68 10.17
C TRP A 199 22.97 11.16 10.24
N TRP A 200 22.16 10.47 9.45
CA TRP A 200 22.23 9.02 9.37
C TRP A 200 22.48 8.57 7.93
N GLU A 201 23.23 7.51 7.82
CA GLU A 201 23.56 6.85 6.56
C GLU A 201 23.12 5.39 6.64
N HIS A 202 22.45 4.91 5.60
CA HIS A 202 22.02 3.52 5.49
C HIS A 202 22.91 2.79 4.46
N ASP A 203 23.75 1.87 4.94
CA ASP A 203 24.44 0.91 4.09
C ASP A 203 23.49 -0.23 3.72
N GLU A 204 22.92 -0.14 2.51
CA GLU A 204 21.97 -1.13 2.01
C GLU A 204 22.58 -2.53 1.86
N LYS A 205 23.90 -2.64 1.59
CA LYS A 205 24.58 -3.92 1.39
C LYS A 205 24.69 -4.70 2.70
N ASN A 206 25.01 -4.00 3.77
CA ASN A 206 25.22 -4.59 5.10
C ASN A 206 23.99 -4.43 6.01
N ASN A 207 22.95 -3.74 5.53
CA ASN A 207 21.74 -3.37 6.31
C ASN A 207 22.10 -2.72 7.65
N LYS A 208 23.06 -1.80 7.64
CA LYS A 208 23.53 -1.08 8.82
C LYS A 208 23.23 0.40 8.70
N VAL A 209 22.84 0.99 9.83
CA VAL A 209 22.67 2.44 9.97
C VAL A 209 23.83 2.99 10.80
N SER A 210 24.49 4.02 10.29
CA SER A 210 25.52 4.78 10.98
C SER A 210 25.01 6.19 11.28
N ILE A 211 25.33 6.70 12.46
CA ILE A 211 24.88 8.04 12.91
C ILE A 211 26.12 8.93 13.02
N HIS A 212 26.06 10.12 12.41
CA HIS A 212 27.16 11.07 12.34
C HIS A 212 26.71 12.43 12.91
N ALA A 213 27.58 13.03 13.71
CA ALA A 213 27.33 14.38 14.25
C ALA A 213 27.44 15.48 13.17
N HIS A 214 28.22 15.24 12.12
CA HIS A 214 28.46 16.17 11.02
C HIS A 214 28.23 15.49 9.66
N LEU A 215 27.76 16.26 8.67
CA LEU A 215 27.64 15.78 7.28
C LEU A 215 29.05 15.58 6.69
N SER A 216 29.36 14.37 6.27
CA SER A 216 30.55 14.12 5.47
C SER A 216 30.29 14.54 4.01
N LEU A 217 31.20 15.31 3.42
CA LEU A 217 31.09 15.77 2.02
C LEU A 217 31.13 14.63 0.98
N ILE A 218 31.36 13.38 1.39
CA ILE A 218 31.50 12.22 0.51
C ILE A 218 30.15 11.52 0.25
N HIS A 219 29.12 11.80 1.06
CA HIS A 219 27.82 11.13 0.97
C HIS A 219 26.67 12.13 0.76
N ILE A 220 26.35 12.40 -0.50
CA ILE A 220 25.14 13.15 -0.89
C ILE A 220 24.04 12.13 -1.16
N SER A 221 23.52 11.52 -0.10
CA SER A 221 22.18 10.94 -0.09
C SER A 221 21.29 11.85 0.75
N GLU A 222 20.01 11.99 0.38
CA GLU A 222 19.09 12.95 1.01
C GLU A 222 19.12 12.84 2.54
N PRO A 223 19.40 13.94 3.26
CA PRO A 223 19.52 13.95 4.71
C PRO A 223 18.15 13.75 5.36
N THR A 224 17.95 12.65 6.03
CA THR A 224 16.77 12.46 6.88
C THR A 224 17.06 13.01 8.27
N ARG A 225 16.30 14.01 8.66
CA ARG A 225 16.42 14.68 9.95
C ARG A 225 15.67 13.89 11.02
N LEU A 226 16.40 13.25 11.95
CA LEU A 226 15.80 12.69 13.15
C LEU A 226 15.42 13.84 14.10
N ARG A 227 14.15 13.93 14.44
CA ARG A 227 13.68 14.76 15.56
C ARG A 227 13.44 13.82 16.73
N CYS A 228 14.30 13.85 17.74
CA CYS A 228 13.96 13.35 19.06
C CYS A 228 13.21 14.47 19.80
N ILE A 229 12.06 14.14 20.34
CA ILE A 229 11.24 15.02 21.17
C ILE A 229 11.73 14.93 22.60
#